data_f371f2267d06cbe2afb61c88de4b9fe7
#
_entry.id   f371f2267d06cbe2afb61c88de4b9fe7
#
_cell.length_a   1.000
_cell.length_b   1.000
_cell.length_c   1.000
_cell.angle_alpha   90.00
_cell.angle_beta   90.00
_cell.angle_gamma   90.00
#
_symmetry.space_group_name_H-M   'P 1'
#
loop_
_entity.id
_entity.type
_entity.pdbx_description
1 polymer ?
#
loop_
_entity_poly.entity_id
_entity_poly.type
_entity_poly.pdbx_seq_one_letter_code
_entity_poly.pdbx_strand_id
1 'polypeptide(L)'
;MSTLPSPPAARKAPQTLEQLGRRRVDDYGWMKDENWQQVLRDPARLRSDIRDHLVAENAYTTALLAGAEALQAALFAEMKGRVKEDDSTVPAPDGPWEYYVRYETGAQHPIRARRPRGGEVGEDILLDEEAMARGKAFFQVGAASHSPDHALYAWAADTQGAEYYTISVRDLASGEILGAPIESAYGDFVFSPDSQWLFWIWRDE
;
A
#
# COMPACT_ATOMS: atom_id res chain seq x y z
N MET A 1 32.50 -28.97 -1.11
CA MET A 1 31.88 -27.99 -0.20
C MET A 1 31.72 -26.70 -1.00
N SER A 2 30.52 -26.28 -1.32
CA SER A 2 30.31 -25.00 -1.99
C SER A 2 30.63 -23.91 -0.98
N THR A 3 31.60 -23.05 -1.30
CA THR A 3 31.90 -21.88 -0.44
C THR A 3 30.74 -20.92 -0.55
N LEU A 4 30.16 -20.56 0.60
CA LEU A 4 29.14 -19.51 0.65
C LEU A 4 29.71 -18.21 0.06
N PRO A 5 28.91 -17.43 -0.67
CA PRO A 5 29.34 -16.14 -1.18
C PRO A 5 29.71 -15.20 -0.02
N SER A 6 30.66 -14.31 -0.24
CA SER A 6 30.97 -13.26 0.73
C SER A 6 29.98 -12.11 0.61
N PRO A 7 29.57 -11.48 1.73
CA PRO A 7 28.70 -10.32 1.68
C PRO A 7 29.35 -9.15 0.95
N PRO A 8 28.61 -8.33 0.23
CA PRO A 8 29.13 -7.11 -0.37
C PRO A 8 29.66 -6.15 0.69
N ALA A 9 30.80 -5.54 0.45
CA ALA A 9 31.37 -4.56 1.36
C ALA A 9 30.96 -3.15 0.93
N ALA A 10 30.19 -2.46 1.78
CA ALA A 10 29.90 -1.05 1.55
C ALA A 10 31.18 -0.21 1.63
N ARG A 11 31.43 0.64 0.62
CA ARG A 11 32.58 1.55 0.64
C ARG A 11 32.44 2.55 1.80
N LYS A 12 33.56 2.86 2.44
CA LYS A 12 33.60 3.95 3.41
C LYS A 12 33.86 5.28 2.71
N ALA A 13 33.02 6.27 3.00
CA ALA A 13 33.16 7.65 2.51
C ALA A 13 32.89 8.59 3.71
N PRO A 14 33.92 8.79 4.58
CA PRO A 14 33.71 9.49 5.85
C PRO A 14 33.25 10.92 5.64
N GLN A 15 32.15 11.29 6.28
CA GLN A 15 31.60 12.66 6.37
C GLN A 15 31.58 13.09 7.84
N THR A 16 32.08 14.30 8.11
CA THR A 16 31.97 14.88 9.44
C THR A 16 30.65 15.62 9.58
N LEU A 17 29.86 15.23 10.57
CA LEU A 17 28.62 15.87 10.94
C LEU A 17 28.77 16.58 12.28
N GLU A 18 28.37 17.85 12.33
CA GLU A 18 28.31 18.63 13.57
C GLU A 18 26.84 18.92 13.91
N GLN A 19 26.39 18.47 15.06
CA GLN A 19 25.02 18.67 15.52
C GLN A 19 25.01 18.86 17.04
N LEU A 20 24.35 19.92 17.49
CA LEU A 20 24.22 20.25 18.93
C LEU A 20 25.57 20.30 19.65
N GLY A 21 26.60 20.89 19.02
CA GLY A 21 27.95 21.00 19.56
C GLY A 21 28.73 19.68 19.64
N ARG A 22 28.23 18.61 19.05
CA ARG A 22 28.91 17.31 18.96
C ARG A 22 29.34 17.01 17.53
N ARG A 23 30.56 16.50 17.39
CA ARG A 23 31.13 16.06 16.15
C ARG A 23 31.09 14.53 16.06
N ARG A 24 30.57 13.99 14.94
CA ARG A 24 30.62 12.57 14.63
C ARG A 24 31.09 12.36 13.18
N VAL A 25 31.69 11.21 12.92
CA VAL A 25 32.03 10.79 11.55
C VAL A 25 31.02 9.74 11.12
N ASP A 26 30.45 9.93 9.94
CA ASP A 26 29.55 8.99 9.29
C ASP A 26 30.24 8.44 8.03
N ASP A 27 30.63 7.15 8.08
CA ASP A 27 31.30 6.48 6.97
C ASP A 27 30.35 6.13 5.82
N TYR A 28 29.03 6.11 6.07
CA TYR A 28 28.01 5.56 5.18
C TYR A 28 26.90 6.56 4.81
N GLY A 29 27.05 7.81 5.12
CA GLY A 29 26.09 8.86 4.77
C GLY A 29 25.77 8.93 3.27
N TRP A 30 26.68 8.44 2.42
CA TRP A 30 26.47 8.35 0.97
C TRP A 30 25.33 7.42 0.55
N MET A 31 24.90 6.48 1.42
CA MET A 31 23.77 5.57 1.16
C MET A 31 22.42 6.27 1.23
N LYS A 32 22.35 7.48 1.78
CA LYS A 32 21.15 8.32 1.72
C LYS A 32 21.19 9.12 0.42
N ASP A 33 20.19 8.91 -0.43
CA ASP A 33 20.02 9.75 -1.61
C ASP A 33 19.42 11.09 -1.19
N GLU A 34 20.00 12.21 -1.66
CA GLU A 34 19.50 13.57 -1.32
C GLU A 34 18.13 13.83 -1.94
N ASN A 35 17.84 13.21 -3.08
CA ASN A 35 16.56 13.31 -3.76
C ASN A 35 15.59 12.15 -3.42
N TRP A 36 15.72 11.58 -2.23
CA TRP A 36 14.97 10.40 -1.78
C TRP A 36 13.44 10.50 -2.00
N GLN A 37 12.85 11.69 -1.88
CA GLN A 37 11.43 11.92 -2.14
C GLN A 37 11.06 11.68 -3.61
N GLN A 38 11.93 12.10 -4.54
CA GLN A 38 11.74 11.81 -5.97
C GLN A 38 11.97 10.34 -6.28
N VAL A 39 12.93 9.70 -5.58
CA VAL A 39 13.20 8.27 -5.71
C VAL A 39 12.01 7.43 -5.26
N LEU A 40 11.29 7.83 -4.20
CA LEU A 40 10.07 7.16 -3.76
C LEU A 40 8.98 7.17 -4.83
N ARG A 41 8.89 8.25 -5.61
CA ARG A 41 7.92 8.36 -6.72
C ARG A 41 8.40 7.66 -8.01
N ASP A 42 9.71 7.68 -8.23
CA ASP A 42 10.35 7.09 -9.41
C ASP A 42 11.69 6.44 -9.01
N PRO A 43 11.68 5.12 -8.70
CA PRO A 43 12.89 4.39 -8.29
C PRO A 43 14.03 4.41 -9.32
N ALA A 44 13.74 4.74 -10.58
CA ALA A 44 14.78 4.86 -11.61
C ALA A 44 15.73 6.04 -11.35
N ARG A 45 15.31 7.01 -10.53
CA ARG A 45 16.11 8.18 -10.14
C ARG A 45 17.12 7.90 -9.04
N LEU A 46 17.10 6.71 -8.44
CA LEU A 46 18.09 6.33 -7.42
C LEU A 46 19.50 6.42 -8.00
N ARG A 47 20.39 7.07 -7.27
CA ARG A 47 21.81 7.18 -7.62
C ARG A 47 22.39 5.80 -7.91
N SER A 48 23.23 5.71 -8.96
CA SER A 48 23.78 4.44 -9.46
C SER A 48 24.63 3.71 -8.41
N ASP A 49 25.46 4.43 -7.64
CA ASP A 49 26.32 3.82 -6.62
C ASP A 49 25.52 3.18 -5.46
N ILE A 50 24.38 3.75 -5.08
CA ILE A 50 23.47 3.15 -4.11
C ILE A 50 22.76 1.94 -4.73
N ARG A 51 22.25 2.09 -5.95
CA ARG A 51 21.58 0.99 -6.69
C ARG A 51 22.49 -0.21 -6.85
N ASP A 52 23.73 0.00 -7.27
CA ASP A 52 24.70 -1.07 -7.49
C ASP A 52 24.98 -1.86 -6.21
N HIS A 53 25.08 -1.15 -5.08
CA HIS A 53 25.23 -1.79 -3.77
C HIS A 53 24.00 -2.61 -3.39
N LEU A 54 22.79 -2.07 -3.55
CA LEU A 54 21.54 -2.78 -3.26
C LEU A 54 21.37 -4.02 -4.15
N VAL A 55 21.72 -3.93 -5.44
CA VAL A 55 21.71 -5.08 -6.37
C VAL A 55 22.67 -6.17 -5.92
N ALA A 56 23.87 -5.79 -5.48
CA ALA A 56 24.85 -6.74 -4.96
C ALA A 56 24.35 -7.43 -3.66
N GLU A 57 23.73 -6.69 -2.73
CA GLU A 57 23.13 -7.25 -1.51
C GLU A 57 21.97 -8.21 -1.84
N ASN A 58 21.13 -7.87 -2.80
CA ASN A 58 20.04 -8.75 -3.24
C ASN A 58 20.60 -10.04 -3.87
N ALA A 59 21.63 -9.94 -4.71
CA ALA A 59 22.28 -11.10 -5.31
C ALA A 59 22.91 -12.02 -4.24
N TYR A 60 23.56 -11.44 -3.24
CA TYR A 60 24.10 -12.17 -2.10
C TYR A 60 23.00 -12.89 -1.30
N THR A 61 21.91 -12.22 -0.97
CA THR A 61 20.76 -12.78 -0.28
C THR A 61 20.15 -13.95 -1.07
N THR A 62 19.94 -13.78 -2.38
CA THR A 62 19.42 -14.83 -3.25
C THR A 62 20.33 -16.06 -3.23
N ALA A 63 21.65 -15.86 -3.34
CA ALA A 63 22.61 -16.97 -3.33
C ALA A 63 22.64 -17.71 -1.99
N LEU A 64 22.50 -17.01 -0.87
CA LEU A 64 22.44 -17.63 0.46
C LEU A 64 21.15 -18.42 0.67
N LEU A 65 20.03 -17.93 0.19
CA LEU A 65 18.70 -18.51 0.40
C LEU A 65 18.35 -19.58 -0.66
N ALA A 66 19.13 -19.74 -1.72
CA ALA A 66 18.86 -20.69 -2.81
C ALA A 66 18.60 -22.13 -2.32
N GLY A 67 19.29 -22.56 -1.26
CA GLY A 67 19.06 -23.89 -0.66
C GLY A 67 17.75 -24.04 0.11
N ALA A 68 17.04 -22.96 0.39
CA ALA A 68 15.78 -22.95 1.15
C ALA A 68 14.53 -22.85 0.28
N GLU A 69 14.66 -22.72 -1.05
CA GLU A 69 13.52 -22.47 -1.95
C GLU A 69 12.40 -23.52 -1.85
N ALA A 70 12.77 -24.81 -1.82
CA ALA A 70 11.79 -25.90 -1.69
C ALA A 70 11.06 -25.85 -0.35
N LEU A 71 11.76 -25.53 0.75
CA LEU A 71 11.17 -25.35 2.07
C LEU A 71 10.23 -24.15 2.11
N GLN A 72 10.64 -23.02 1.53
CA GLN A 72 9.82 -21.82 1.43
C GLN A 72 8.52 -22.09 0.67
N ALA A 73 8.60 -22.77 -0.48
CA ALA A 73 7.43 -23.15 -1.26
C ALA A 73 6.48 -24.07 -0.47
N ALA A 74 7.02 -25.06 0.25
CA ALA A 74 6.22 -25.96 1.06
C ALA A 74 5.53 -25.25 2.23
N LEU A 75 6.26 -24.39 2.95
CA LEU A 75 5.72 -23.59 4.05
C LEU A 75 4.67 -22.60 3.56
N PHE A 76 4.92 -21.94 2.43
CA PHE A 76 3.94 -21.03 1.84
C PHE A 76 2.63 -21.74 1.48
N ALA A 77 2.72 -22.90 0.81
CA ALA A 77 1.55 -23.69 0.45
C ALA A 77 0.78 -24.17 1.68
N GLU A 78 1.49 -24.61 2.74
CA GLU A 78 0.88 -25.02 3.99
C GLU A 78 0.16 -23.84 4.69
N MET A 79 0.83 -22.69 4.82
CA MET A 79 0.25 -21.51 5.47
C MET A 79 -0.96 -20.99 4.69
N LYS A 80 -0.85 -20.88 3.36
CA LYS A 80 -1.96 -20.48 2.49
C LYS A 80 -3.14 -21.44 2.58
N GLY A 81 -2.90 -22.73 2.62
CA GLY A 81 -3.95 -23.75 2.74
C GLY A 81 -4.73 -23.74 4.06
N ARG A 82 -4.23 -23.02 5.08
CA ARG A 82 -4.94 -22.81 6.37
C ARG A 82 -5.86 -21.60 6.36
N VAL A 83 -5.77 -20.74 5.34
CA VAL A 83 -6.59 -19.52 5.21
C VAL A 83 -7.81 -19.86 4.36
N LYS A 84 -8.99 -19.48 4.85
CA LYS A 84 -10.21 -19.50 4.04
C LYS A 84 -10.13 -18.30 3.08
N GLU A 85 -9.99 -18.56 1.78
CA GLU A 85 -9.81 -17.50 0.78
C GLU A 85 -11.12 -16.76 0.48
N ASP A 86 -12.25 -17.49 0.36
CA ASP A 86 -13.59 -16.93 0.14
C ASP A 86 -14.24 -16.49 1.45
N ASP A 87 -13.66 -15.53 2.12
CA ASP A 87 -14.12 -15.08 3.43
C ASP A 87 -14.74 -13.68 3.39
N SER A 88 -15.56 -13.39 4.37
CA SER A 88 -16.17 -12.07 4.54
C SER A 88 -16.20 -11.66 6.00
N THR A 89 -16.12 -10.35 6.23
CA THR A 89 -16.39 -9.79 7.56
C THR A 89 -17.87 -9.95 7.92
N VAL A 90 -18.15 -9.96 9.22
CA VAL A 90 -19.55 -9.85 9.68
C VAL A 90 -20.09 -8.50 9.21
N PRO A 91 -21.27 -8.48 8.54
CA PRO A 91 -21.86 -7.22 8.11
C PRO A 91 -22.16 -6.28 9.28
N ALA A 92 -21.64 -5.07 9.21
CA ALA A 92 -21.80 -4.03 10.22
C ALA A 92 -22.98 -3.13 9.86
N PRO A 93 -24.03 -3.04 10.70
CA PRO A 93 -25.18 -2.19 10.43
C PRO A 93 -24.84 -0.71 10.65
N ASP A 94 -25.17 0.12 9.65
CA ASP A 94 -25.12 1.57 9.75
C ASP A 94 -26.29 2.17 8.95
N GLY A 95 -27.18 2.91 9.63
CA GLY A 95 -28.42 3.43 9.04
C GLY A 95 -29.25 2.32 8.38
N PRO A 96 -29.65 2.52 7.11
CA PRO A 96 -30.48 1.55 6.37
C PRO A 96 -29.65 0.41 5.75
N TRP A 97 -28.34 0.39 5.93
CA TRP A 97 -27.43 -0.52 5.28
C TRP A 97 -26.66 -1.41 6.27
N GLU A 98 -26.12 -2.50 5.75
CA GLU A 98 -25.10 -3.34 6.37
C GLU A 98 -23.86 -3.34 5.45
N TYR A 99 -22.71 -2.93 5.99
CA TYR A 99 -21.45 -2.82 5.28
C TYR A 99 -20.53 -3.99 5.61
N TYR A 100 -19.86 -4.55 4.60
CA TYR A 100 -18.95 -5.66 4.79
C TYR A 100 -17.86 -5.66 3.73
N VAL A 101 -16.83 -6.44 4.01
CA VAL A 101 -15.70 -6.70 3.11
C VAL A 101 -15.68 -8.19 2.83
N ARG A 102 -15.54 -8.58 1.59
CA ARG A 102 -15.39 -9.98 1.19
C ARG A 102 -14.22 -10.17 0.25
N TYR A 103 -13.69 -11.39 0.22
CA TYR A 103 -12.64 -11.84 -0.69
C TYR A 103 -13.17 -12.92 -1.60
N GLU A 104 -12.67 -12.99 -2.81
CA GLU A 104 -12.90 -14.08 -3.74
C GLU A 104 -11.70 -15.04 -3.74
N THR A 105 -11.95 -16.33 -4.00
CA THR A 105 -10.87 -17.32 -4.05
C THR A 105 -9.80 -16.91 -5.05
N GLY A 106 -8.55 -16.83 -4.60
CA GLY A 106 -7.40 -16.44 -5.42
C GLY A 106 -7.19 -14.93 -5.56
N ALA A 107 -8.13 -14.08 -5.08
CA ALA A 107 -7.96 -12.63 -5.06
C ALA A 107 -6.93 -12.20 -4.01
N GLN A 108 -6.20 -11.13 -4.31
CA GLN A 108 -5.27 -10.48 -3.37
C GLN A 108 -5.90 -9.28 -2.67
N HIS A 109 -6.92 -8.70 -3.30
CA HIS A 109 -7.59 -7.50 -2.82
C HIS A 109 -9.07 -7.77 -2.54
N PRO A 110 -9.67 -7.08 -1.56
CA PRO A 110 -11.06 -7.28 -1.20
C PRO A 110 -12.03 -6.57 -2.14
N ILE A 111 -13.28 -7.00 -2.02
CA ILE A 111 -14.44 -6.26 -2.50
C ILE A 111 -15.14 -5.66 -1.27
N ARG A 112 -15.37 -4.35 -1.29
CA ARG A 112 -16.16 -3.63 -0.28
C ARG A 112 -17.58 -3.48 -0.77
N ALA A 113 -18.53 -3.90 0.02
CA ALA A 113 -19.92 -3.94 -0.37
C ALA A 113 -20.84 -3.49 0.76
N ARG A 114 -22.09 -3.20 0.39
CA ARG A 114 -23.19 -3.01 1.32
C ARG A 114 -24.44 -3.75 0.83
N ARG A 115 -25.38 -3.97 1.72
CA ARG A 115 -26.71 -4.47 1.41
C ARG A 115 -27.75 -3.78 2.27
N PRO A 116 -29.05 -3.79 1.87
CA PRO A 116 -30.10 -3.28 2.72
C PRO A 116 -30.14 -4.02 4.06
N ARG A 117 -30.32 -3.28 5.15
CA ARG A 117 -30.35 -3.85 6.50
C ARG A 117 -31.50 -4.86 6.66
N GLY A 118 -31.16 -6.05 7.15
CA GLY A 118 -32.11 -7.15 7.30
C GLY A 118 -32.51 -7.82 5.99
N GLY A 119 -31.86 -7.49 4.85
CA GLY A 119 -32.05 -8.12 3.55
C GLY A 119 -30.96 -9.13 3.25
N GLU A 120 -31.34 -10.28 2.70
CA GLU A 120 -30.37 -11.27 2.21
C GLU A 120 -29.98 -11.06 0.73
N VAL A 121 -30.69 -10.18 0.02
CA VAL A 121 -30.56 -9.99 -1.43
C VAL A 121 -30.32 -8.51 -1.75
N GLY A 122 -29.44 -8.27 -2.73
CA GLY A 122 -29.16 -6.93 -3.23
C GLY A 122 -27.81 -6.39 -2.75
N GLU A 123 -26.71 -7.09 -3.11
CA GLU A 123 -25.36 -6.56 -2.90
C GLU A 123 -25.12 -5.33 -3.80
N ASP A 124 -24.67 -4.26 -3.18
CA ASP A 124 -24.20 -3.04 -3.86
C ASP A 124 -22.68 -2.95 -3.65
N ILE A 125 -21.91 -3.11 -4.73
CA ILE A 125 -20.45 -3.06 -4.70
C ILE A 125 -20.01 -1.61 -4.63
N LEU A 126 -19.42 -1.24 -3.50
CA LEU A 126 -18.89 0.08 -3.25
C LEU A 126 -17.48 0.27 -3.84
N LEU A 127 -16.62 -0.76 -3.72
CA LEU A 127 -15.28 -0.74 -4.28
C LEU A 127 -14.80 -2.17 -4.57
N ASP A 128 -14.44 -2.44 -5.81
CA ASP A 128 -13.76 -3.66 -6.22
C ASP A 128 -12.26 -3.36 -6.34
N GLU A 129 -11.53 -3.61 -5.24
CA GLU A 129 -10.09 -3.35 -5.18
C GLU A 129 -9.32 -4.30 -6.09
N GLU A 130 -9.80 -5.56 -6.26
CA GLU A 130 -9.16 -6.52 -7.15
C GLU A 130 -9.25 -6.07 -8.63
N ALA A 131 -10.41 -5.54 -9.06
CA ALA A 131 -10.57 -4.98 -10.40
C ALA A 131 -9.69 -3.74 -10.59
N MET A 132 -9.56 -2.90 -9.57
CA MET A 132 -8.72 -1.69 -9.62
C MET A 132 -7.22 -2.00 -9.65
N ALA A 133 -6.79 -3.09 -9.04
CA ALA A 133 -5.38 -3.52 -9.00
C ALA A 133 -4.90 -4.09 -10.34
N ARG A 134 -5.80 -4.52 -11.22
CA ARG A 134 -5.43 -5.18 -12.48
C ARG A 134 -4.49 -4.33 -13.33
N GLY A 135 -3.38 -4.94 -13.73
CA GLY A 135 -2.37 -4.31 -14.58
C GLY A 135 -1.48 -3.28 -13.88
N LYS A 136 -1.60 -3.13 -12.57
CA LYS A 136 -0.71 -2.28 -11.77
C LYS A 136 0.39 -3.12 -11.11
N ALA A 137 1.59 -2.57 -11.04
CA ALA A 137 2.70 -3.21 -10.33
C ALA A 137 2.52 -3.18 -8.80
N PHE A 138 1.79 -2.20 -8.31
CA PHE A 138 1.41 -2.04 -6.92
C PHE A 138 0.00 -1.42 -6.83
N PHE A 139 -0.76 -1.85 -5.84
CA PHE A 139 -2.06 -1.26 -5.51
C PHE A 139 -2.38 -1.48 -4.03
N GLN A 140 -2.77 -0.42 -3.36
CA GLN A 140 -3.22 -0.46 -1.96
C GLN A 140 -4.27 0.62 -1.71
N VAL A 141 -5.32 0.26 -0.99
CA VAL A 141 -6.29 1.21 -0.44
C VAL A 141 -5.92 1.49 1.01
N GLY A 142 -5.62 2.74 1.34
CA GLY A 142 -5.32 3.19 2.71
C GLY A 142 -6.58 3.35 3.54
N ALA A 143 -7.56 4.09 3.00
CA ALA A 143 -8.86 4.28 3.61
C ALA A 143 -9.97 4.17 2.58
N ALA A 144 -11.15 3.72 3.02
CA ALA A 144 -12.37 3.74 2.22
C ALA A 144 -13.59 3.84 3.15
N SER A 145 -14.49 4.78 2.87
CA SER A 145 -15.65 5.05 3.73
C SER A 145 -16.80 5.65 2.93
N HIS A 146 -18.02 5.40 3.41
CA HIS A 146 -19.21 6.12 2.95
C HIS A 146 -19.40 7.43 3.72
N SER A 147 -20.13 8.36 3.12
CA SER A 147 -20.61 9.57 3.81
C SER A 147 -21.69 9.22 4.85
N PRO A 148 -21.88 10.04 5.91
CA PRO A 148 -22.91 9.80 6.93
C PRO A 148 -24.35 9.67 6.42
N ASP A 149 -24.67 10.30 5.28
CA ASP A 149 -25.97 10.18 4.60
C ASP A 149 -26.06 8.98 3.65
N HIS A 150 -24.98 8.16 3.55
CA HIS A 150 -24.86 6.98 2.69
C HIS A 150 -24.96 7.25 1.18
N ALA A 151 -24.87 8.51 0.75
CA ALA A 151 -24.99 8.90 -0.66
C ALA A 151 -23.66 8.85 -1.41
N LEU A 152 -22.53 9.06 -0.72
CA LEU A 152 -21.20 9.10 -1.30
C LEU A 152 -20.34 7.95 -0.78
N TYR A 153 -19.34 7.56 -1.60
CA TYR A 153 -18.29 6.64 -1.20
C TYR A 153 -16.93 7.20 -1.64
N ALA A 154 -16.01 7.32 -0.69
CA ALA A 154 -14.66 7.79 -0.96
C ALA A 154 -13.63 6.70 -0.64
N TRP A 155 -12.52 6.72 -1.37
CA TRP A 155 -11.36 5.87 -1.10
C TRP A 155 -10.07 6.60 -1.43
N ALA A 156 -9.01 6.27 -0.71
CA ALA A 156 -7.66 6.72 -0.94
C ALA A 156 -6.82 5.54 -1.43
N ALA A 157 -6.26 5.62 -2.64
CA ALA A 157 -5.48 4.55 -3.24
C ALA A 157 -4.05 4.98 -3.57
N ASP A 158 -3.06 4.12 -3.26
CA ASP A 158 -1.68 4.21 -3.71
C ASP A 158 -1.44 3.18 -4.80
N THR A 159 -0.90 3.60 -5.94
CA THR A 159 -0.59 2.74 -7.09
C THR A 159 0.91 2.60 -7.36
N GLN A 160 1.75 3.15 -6.50
CA GLN A 160 3.21 3.22 -6.67
C GLN A 160 3.99 2.59 -5.52
N GLY A 161 3.37 2.39 -4.35
CA GLY A 161 4.04 1.91 -3.14
C GLY A 161 4.87 2.99 -2.44
N ALA A 162 4.53 4.26 -2.67
CA ALA A 162 5.24 5.42 -2.14
C ALA A 162 4.50 6.09 -0.97
N GLU A 163 3.34 5.53 -0.58
CA GLU A 163 2.44 6.11 0.43
C GLU A 163 1.94 7.53 0.08
N TYR A 164 1.90 7.85 -1.22
CA TYR A 164 1.20 8.99 -1.77
C TYR A 164 -0.13 8.51 -2.33
N TYR A 165 -1.20 8.87 -1.66
CA TYR A 165 -2.52 8.40 -2.01
C TYR A 165 -3.27 9.43 -2.85
N THR A 166 -4.12 8.90 -3.72
CA THR A 166 -5.09 9.69 -4.47
C THR A 166 -6.47 9.39 -3.92
N ILE A 167 -7.20 10.41 -3.45
CA ILE A 167 -8.57 10.26 -2.97
C ILE A 167 -9.53 10.50 -4.13
N SER A 168 -10.46 9.57 -4.31
CA SER A 168 -11.59 9.69 -5.23
C SER A 168 -12.90 9.60 -4.45
N VAL A 169 -13.92 10.33 -4.91
CA VAL A 169 -15.27 10.31 -4.33
C VAL A 169 -16.26 9.92 -5.41
N ARG A 170 -17.14 8.97 -5.12
CA ARG A 170 -18.19 8.51 -6.02
C ARG A 170 -19.57 8.83 -5.44
N ASP A 171 -20.45 9.35 -6.27
CA ASP A 171 -21.87 9.39 -6.01
C ASP A 171 -22.47 7.99 -6.20
N LEU A 172 -23.12 7.44 -5.18
CA LEU A 172 -23.61 6.06 -5.20
C LEU A 172 -24.91 5.89 -5.98
N ALA A 173 -25.65 6.97 -6.23
CA ALA A 173 -26.87 6.91 -7.02
C ALA A 173 -26.58 6.92 -8.52
N SER A 174 -25.65 7.76 -8.98
CA SER A 174 -25.25 7.84 -10.39
C SER A 174 -24.11 6.92 -10.77
N GLY A 175 -23.26 6.52 -9.80
CA GLY A 175 -22.00 5.81 -10.02
C GLY A 175 -20.87 6.71 -10.51
N GLU A 176 -21.09 8.01 -10.66
CA GLU A 176 -20.11 8.95 -11.20
C GLU A 176 -19.07 9.37 -10.16
N ILE A 177 -17.83 9.58 -10.63
CA ILE A 177 -16.76 10.17 -9.81
C ILE A 177 -16.98 11.69 -9.74
N LEU A 178 -17.01 12.21 -8.53
CA LEU A 178 -17.24 13.63 -8.29
C LEU A 178 -15.91 14.41 -8.31
N GLY A 179 -15.86 15.40 -9.19
CA GLY A 179 -14.71 16.30 -9.28
C GLY A 179 -13.41 15.64 -9.77
N ALA A 180 -12.30 16.36 -9.61
CA ALA A 180 -10.97 15.81 -9.87
C ALA A 180 -10.48 15.00 -8.66
N PRO A 181 -9.71 13.92 -8.87
CA PRO A 181 -9.06 13.20 -7.77
C PRO A 181 -8.16 14.14 -6.94
N ILE A 182 -8.14 13.93 -5.64
CA ILE A 182 -7.30 14.68 -4.70
C ILE A 182 -5.97 13.95 -4.57
N GLU A 183 -4.92 14.53 -5.11
CA GLU A 183 -3.58 13.95 -5.11
C GLU A 183 -2.78 14.31 -3.87
N SER A 184 -1.68 13.58 -3.63
CA SER A 184 -0.74 13.81 -2.51
C SER A 184 -1.40 13.74 -1.12
N ALA A 185 -2.41 12.91 -0.96
CA ALA A 185 -3.02 12.65 0.34
C ALA A 185 -2.21 11.63 1.16
N TYR A 186 -2.39 11.62 2.48
CA TYR A 186 -1.74 10.69 3.41
C TYR A 186 -2.43 9.33 3.53
N GLY A 187 -3.48 9.07 2.80
CA GLY A 187 -4.13 7.76 2.80
C GLY A 187 -5.28 7.62 3.80
N ASP A 188 -5.63 8.69 4.49
CA ASP A 188 -6.78 8.76 5.37
C ASP A 188 -7.59 10.03 5.12
N PHE A 189 -8.87 9.98 5.45
CA PHE A 189 -9.80 11.10 5.31
C PHE A 189 -11.03 10.89 6.20
N VAL A 190 -11.82 11.93 6.40
CA VAL A 190 -13.08 11.88 7.14
C VAL A 190 -14.12 12.78 6.49
N PHE A 191 -15.35 12.30 6.38
CA PHE A 191 -16.50 13.14 6.03
C PHE A 191 -16.98 13.96 7.22
N SER A 192 -17.48 15.16 6.95
CA SER A 192 -18.23 15.92 7.96
C SER A 192 -19.55 15.24 8.30
N PRO A 193 -20.11 15.46 9.50
CA PRO A 193 -21.39 14.86 9.90
C PRO A 193 -22.57 15.19 8.99
N ASP A 194 -22.52 16.34 8.30
CA ASP A 194 -23.52 16.77 7.32
C ASP A 194 -23.27 16.30 5.89
N SER A 195 -22.22 15.48 5.68
CA SER A 195 -21.80 14.94 4.38
C SER A 195 -21.38 16.00 3.32
N GLN A 196 -21.23 17.28 3.73
CA GLN A 196 -20.93 18.36 2.80
C GLN A 196 -19.43 18.55 2.55
N TRP A 197 -18.59 18.05 3.47
CA TRP A 197 -17.15 18.26 3.44
C TRP A 197 -16.42 16.93 3.62
N LEU A 198 -15.25 16.84 2.95
CA LEU A 198 -14.28 15.78 3.17
C LEU A 198 -12.98 16.41 3.61
N PHE A 199 -12.43 15.98 4.75
CA PHE A 199 -11.18 16.45 5.30
C PHE A 199 -10.12 15.38 5.12
N TRP A 200 -8.90 15.81 4.72
CA TRP A 200 -7.75 14.92 4.54
C TRP A 200 -6.47 15.63 4.96
N ILE A 201 -5.40 14.85 5.12
CA ILE A 201 -4.06 15.38 5.32
C ILE A 201 -3.36 15.43 3.98
N TRP A 202 -2.97 16.64 3.57
CA TRP A 202 -2.11 16.82 2.41
C TRP A 202 -0.65 16.54 2.78
N ARG A 203 0.04 15.78 1.95
CA ARG A 203 1.44 15.43 2.14
C ARG A 203 2.30 16.41 1.36
N ASP A 204 2.96 17.32 2.10
CA ASP A 204 3.93 18.26 1.55
C ASP A 204 5.22 17.53 1.14
N GLU A 205 5.93 18.10 0.16
CA GLU A 205 7.19 17.56 -0.35
C GLU A 205 8.40 17.96 0.49
#